data_e3f57633db11e8fd06682625c30bd4ef
#
_entry.id   e3f57633db11e8fd06682625c30bd4ef
#
_cell.length_a   1.000
_cell.length_b   1.000
_cell.length_c   1.000
_cell.angle_alpha   90.00
_cell.angle_beta   90.00
_cell.angle_gamma   90.00
#
_symmetry.space_group_name_H-M   'P 1'
#
loop_
_entity.id
_entity.type
_entity.pdbx_description
1 polymer ?
#
loop_
_entity_poly.entity_id
_entity_poly.type
_entity_poly.pdbx_seq_one_letter_code
_entity_poly.pdbx_strand_id
1 'polypeptide(L)'
;ISACLVGSEMCIRDRSVLVGKKAPDFTVPAVLGNGEIVDSFNLASAIKGKYGLVFFYPLDFTFVCPSELIALDNRIPDFQARNVEVIGVSIDSHFTHNAWRNTPVNNGGIGQVKYTLAADMTHEICKAYDVESEGGVAFRGAFLIDTNGVVRSQIVNDLPLGRNMDELLRLVDACLLYTSDAADEEDS
;
A
#
# COMPACT_ATOMS: atom_id res chain seq x y z
N ILE A 1 45.54 6.20 29.70
CA ILE A 1 44.96 4.89 29.33
C ILE A 1 43.53 5.17 28.97
N SER A 2 43.28 5.37 27.68
CA SER A 2 41.97 5.67 27.12
C SER A 2 41.09 4.41 27.12
N ALA A 3 40.02 4.44 27.86
CA ALA A 3 38.89 3.54 27.63
C ALA A 3 38.05 4.13 26.49
N CYS A 4 38.15 3.52 25.33
CA CYS A 4 37.26 3.81 24.23
C CYS A 4 35.88 3.26 24.58
N LEU A 5 34.95 4.15 24.93
CA LEU A 5 33.53 3.85 24.99
C LEU A 5 33.07 3.62 23.54
N VAL A 6 32.96 2.39 23.15
CA VAL A 6 32.21 2.00 21.94
C VAL A 6 30.75 2.35 22.25
N GLY A 7 30.34 3.53 21.77
CA GLY A 7 28.95 3.94 21.80
C GLY A 7 28.13 2.90 21.04
N SER A 8 27.08 2.40 21.69
CA SER A 8 25.99 1.77 20.97
C SER A 8 25.59 2.70 19.84
N GLU A 9 25.85 2.32 18.60
CA GLU A 9 25.21 2.93 17.47
C GLU A 9 23.72 2.72 17.65
N MET A 10 23.09 3.72 18.22
CA MET A 10 21.65 3.88 18.13
C MET A 10 21.44 4.09 16.63
N CYS A 11 21.15 3.01 15.90
CA CYS A 11 20.63 3.10 14.55
C CYS A 11 19.36 3.93 14.64
N ILE A 12 19.51 5.24 14.46
CA ILE A 12 18.41 6.10 14.07
C ILE A 12 17.98 5.51 12.74
N ARG A 13 16.92 4.71 12.74
CA ARG A 13 16.22 4.34 11.51
C ARG A 13 15.77 5.66 10.93
N ASP A 14 16.55 6.16 10.00
CA ASP A 14 16.20 7.33 9.22
C ASP A 14 14.95 6.93 8.44
N ARG A 15 13.75 7.28 8.97
CA ARG A 15 12.48 7.01 8.31
C ARG A 15 12.56 7.68 6.95
N SER A 16 12.72 6.87 5.92
CA SER A 16 13.03 7.39 4.61
C SER A 16 11.76 7.85 3.93
N VAL A 17 11.67 9.16 3.67
CA VAL A 17 10.69 9.68 2.72
C VAL A 17 10.97 9.04 1.37
N LEU A 18 9.98 8.29 0.85
CA LEU A 18 10.07 7.61 -0.45
C LEU A 18 9.63 8.51 -1.61
N VAL A 19 9.02 9.66 -1.33
CA VAL A 19 8.58 10.60 -2.37
C VAL A 19 9.74 11.02 -3.24
N GLY A 20 9.56 10.93 -4.56
CA GLY A 20 10.59 11.21 -5.57
C GLY A 20 11.56 10.05 -5.84
N LYS A 21 11.44 8.94 -5.14
CA LYS A 21 12.26 7.73 -5.32
C LYS A 21 11.46 6.63 -6.02
N LYS A 22 12.16 5.67 -6.62
CA LYS A 22 11.52 4.44 -7.11
C LYS A 22 10.85 3.70 -5.96
N ALA A 23 9.61 3.30 -6.17
CA ALA A 23 8.90 2.45 -5.21
C ALA A 23 9.65 1.13 -5.04
N PRO A 24 9.83 0.65 -3.81
CA PRO A 24 10.34 -0.70 -3.58
C PRO A 24 9.45 -1.73 -4.29
N ASP A 25 10.05 -2.52 -5.18
CA ASP A 25 9.34 -3.61 -5.86
C ASP A 25 9.31 -4.86 -4.98
N PHE A 26 8.28 -5.68 -5.16
CA PHE A 26 8.15 -6.92 -4.43
C PHE A 26 7.43 -8.00 -5.24
N THR A 27 7.70 -9.26 -4.89
CA THR A 27 7.02 -10.42 -5.46
C THR A 27 6.61 -11.35 -4.31
N VAL A 28 5.31 -11.49 -4.10
CA VAL A 28 4.74 -12.24 -2.95
C VAL A 28 3.46 -12.96 -3.37
N PRO A 29 3.02 -13.98 -2.58
CA PRO A 29 1.68 -14.54 -2.75
C PRO A 29 0.59 -13.49 -2.54
N ALA A 30 -0.50 -13.58 -3.29
CA ALA A 30 -1.61 -12.63 -3.19
C ALA A 30 -2.96 -13.28 -3.54
N VAL A 31 -4.04 -12.60 -3.14
CA VAL A 31 -5.39 -12.84 -3.63
C VAL A 31 -5.78 -11.69 -4.54
N LEU A 32 -6.03 -11.96 -5.80
CA LEU A 32 -6.41 -10.95 -6.79
C LEU A 32 -7.85 -10.45 -6.57
N GLY A 33 -8.19 -9.30 -7.13
CA GLY A 33 -9.53 -8.74 -7.05
C GLY A 33 -10.66 -9.64 -7.58
N ASN A 34 -10.36 -10.59 -8.47
CA ASN A 34 -11.29 -11.62 -8.92
C ASN A 34 -11.40 -12.83 -7.98
N GLY A 35 -10.59 -12.89 -6.91
CA GLY A 35 -10.54 -13.99 -5.94
C GLY A 35 -9.55 -15.10 -6.27
N GLU A 36 -8.82 -15.00 -7.36
CA GLU A 36 -7.76 -15.93 -7.71
C GLU A 36 -6.57 -15.81 -6.76
N ILE A 37 -6.08 -16.95 -6.27
CA ILE A 37 -4.86 -17.00 -5.46
C ILE A 37 -3.68 -17.21 -6.41
N VAL A 38 -2.67 -16.34 -6.27
CA VAL A 38 -1.42 -16.43 -7.03
C VAL A 38 -0.24 -16.48 -6.06
N ASP A 39 0.76 -17.33 -6.37
CA ASP A 39 1.96 -17.49 -5.53
C ASP A 39 3.03 -16.42 -5.82
N SER A 40 2.90 -15.70 -6.93
CA SER A 40 3.93 -14.77 -7.40
C SER A 40 3.31 -13.52 -8.02
N PHE A 41 2.73 -12.69 -7.19
CA PHE A 41 2.26 -11.35 -7.59
C PHE A 41 3.42 -10.38 -7.53
N ASN A 42 3.72 -9.69 -8.64
CA ASN A 42 4.78 -8.68 -8.71
C ASN A 42 4.18 -7.28 -8.89
N LEU A 43 4.58 -6.32 -8.03
CA LEU A 43 4.07 -4.96 -8.06
C LEU A 43 4.38 -4.25 -9.37
N ALA A 44 5.65 -4.23 -9.81
CA ALA A 44 6.06 -3.50 -11.02
C ALA A 44 5.32 -3.99 -12.27
N SER A 45 5.04 -5.30 -12.35
CA SER A 45 4.27 -5.90 -13.43
C SER A 45 2.79 -5.49 -13.38
N ALA A 46 2.21 -5.44 -12.19
CA ALA A 46 0.79 -5.10 -11.98
C ALA A 46 0.48 -3.65 -12.32
N ILE A 47 1.41 -2.72 -12.01
CA ILE A 47 1.25 -1.29 -12.28
C ILE A 47 1.89 -0.84 -13.59
N LYS A 48 2.34 -1.76 -14.46
CA LYS A 48 2.98 -1.39 -15.73
C LYS A 48 2.04 -0.57 -16.62
N GLY A 49 2.41 0.68 -16.90
CA GLY A 49 1.60 1.62 -17.68
C GLY A 49 0.39 2.18 -16.93
N LYS A 50 0.32 1.99 -15.63
CA LYS A 50 -0.72 2.48 -14.74
C LYS A 50 -0.11 3.24 -13.56
N TYR A 51 -0.93 3.99 -12.84
CA TYR A 51 -0.61 4.41 -11.49
C TYR A 51 -0.83 3.26 -10.51
N GLY A 52 -0.06 3.22 -9.43
CA GLY A 52 -0.22 2.25 -8.34
C GLY A 52 -0.61 2.95 -7.05
N LEU A 53 -1.57 2.40 -6.32
CA LEU A 53 -1.85 2.77 -4.94
C LEU A 53 -1.56 1.57 -4.04
N VAL A 54 -0.43 1.58 -3.35
CA VAL A 54 -0.07 0.56 -2.34
C VAL A 54 -0.60 1.01 -0.99
N PHE A 55 -1.50 0.23 -0.41
CA PHE A 55 -2.29 0.56 0.76
C PHE A 55 -2.01 -0.44 1.88
N PHE A 56 -1.25 -0.03 2.89
CA PHE A 56 -0.90 -0.87 4.04
C PHE A 56 -1.97 -0.80 5.12
N TYR A 57 -2.25 -1.93 5.75
CA TYR A 57 -3.13 -2.01 6.91
C TYR A 57 -2.58 -3.05 7.91
N PRO A 58 -2.93 -2.92 9.21
CA PRO A 58 -2.29 -3.72 10.27
C PRO A 58 -2.49 -5.22 10.14
N LEU A 59 -3.75 -5.69 10.21
CA LEU A 59 -4.11 -7.11 10.27
C LEU A 59 -5.51 -7.35 9.72
N ASP A 60 -5.71 -8.56 9.19
CA ASP A 60 -7.02 -9.11 8.86
C ASP A 60 -7.84 -9.36 10.16
N PHE A 61 -9.15 -9.48 10.02
CA PHE A 61 -10.09 -9.78 11.12
C PHE A 61 -9.99 -8.84 12.34
N THR A 62 -9.63 -7.56 12.14
CA THR A 62 -9.63 -6.53 13.18
C THR A 62 -10.84 -5.60 13.08
N PHE A 63 -11.03 -4.69 14.08
CA PHE A 63 -12.25 -3.87 14.16
C PHE A 63 -12.25 -2.63 13.26
N VAL A 64 -11.11 -2.01 13.00
CA VAL A 64 -11.01 -0.75 12.22
C VAL A 64 -10.71 -1.02 10.75
N CYS A 65 -9.93 -2.04 10.44
CA CYS A 65 -9.50 -2.33 9.06
C CYS A 65 -10.68 -2.63 8.12
N PRO A 66 -11.75 -3.39 8.51
CA PRO A 66 -12.85 -3.67 7.61
C PRO A 66 -13.50 -2.42 7.03
N SER A 67 -13.72 -1.38 7.85
CA SER A 67 -14.37 -0.15 7.39
C SER A 67 -13.54 0.62 6.37
N GLU A 68 -12.20 0.67 6.54
CA GLU A 68 -11.30 1.29 5.55
C GLU A 68 -11.26 0.49 4.24
N LEU A 69 -11.13 -0.84 4.32
CA LEU A 69 -11.02 -1.69 3.15
C LEU A 69 -12.33 -1.71 2.34
N ILE A 70 -13.48 -1.71 3.01
CA ILE A 70 -14.79 -1.61 2.35
C ILE A 70 -14.99 -0.21 1.75
N ALA A 71 -14.58 0.87 2.45
CA ALA A 71 -14.62 2.22 1.91
C ALA A 71 -13.74 2.35 0.67
N LEU A 72 -12.56 1.71 0.68
CA LEU A 72 -11.67 1.64 -0.48
C LEU A 72 -12.32 0.88 -1.65
N ASP A 73 -12.96 -0.28 -1.38
CA ASP A 73 -13.65 -1.07 -2.40
C ASP A 73 -14.78 -0.27 -3.08
N ASN A 74 -15.53 0.51 -2.32
CA ASN A 74 -16.57 1.38 -2.85
C ASN A 74 -16.02 2.46 -3.81
N ARG A 75 -14.74 2.80 -3.71
CA ARG A 75 -14.06 3.78 -4.57
C ARG A 75 -13.23 3.15 -5.69
N ILE A 76 -13.16 1.80 -5.77
CA ILE A 76 -12.39 1.12 -6.85
C ILE A 76 -12.80 1.58 -8.24
N PRO A 77 -14.10 1.75 -8.59
CA PRO A 77 -14.46 2.27 -9.90
C PRO A 77 -13.84 3.66 -10.20
N ASP A 78 -13.75 4.52 -9.19
CA ASP A 78 -13.17 5.87 -9.33
C ASP A 78 -11.65 5.80 -9.57
N PHE A 79 -10.94 4.88 -8.89
CA PHE A 79 -9.52 4.63 -9.11
C PHE A 79 -9.27 4.01 -10.49
N GLN A 80 -10.07 3.04 -10.90
CA GLN A 80 -9.96 2.39 -12.21
C GLN A 80 -10.21 3.37 -13.37
N ALA A 81 -11.18 4.30 -13.22
CA ALA A 81 -11.44 5.34 -14.20
C ALA A 81 -10.23 6.28 -14.41
N ARG A 82 -9.33 6.34 -13.42
CA ARG A 82 -8.08 7.11 -13.44
C ARG A 82 -6.85 6.28 -13.79
N ASN A 83 -7.04 5.04 -14.25
CA ASN A 83 -5.98 4.09 -14.55
C ASN A 83 -5.06 3.80 -13.34
N VAL A 84 -5.65 3.69 -12.15
CA VAL A 84 -4.95 3.37 -10.90
C VAL A 84 -5.21 1.91 -10.52
N GLU A 85 -4.15 1.14 -10.31
CA GLU A 85 -4.21 -0.20 -9.73
C GLU A 85 -4.06 -0.09 -8.21
N VAL A 86 -4.97 -0.72 -7.46
CA VAL A 86 -4.98 -0.67 -5.99
C VAL A 86 -4.53 -2.01 -5.43
N ILE A 87 -3.56 -1.96 -4.51
CA ILE A 87 -2.97 -3.14 -3.85
C ILE A 87 -3.00 -2.93 -2.34
N GLY A 88 -3.77 -3.76 -1.61
CA GLY A 88 -3.71 -3.84 -0.16
C GLY A 88 -2.57 -4.75 0.29
N VAL A 89 -1.87 -4.38 1.35
CA VAL A 89 -0.76 -5.15 1.91
C VAL A 89 -0.91 -5.26 3.42
N SER A 90 -0.82 -6.46 3.96
CA SER A 90 -0.62 -6.72 5.40
C SER A 90 0.32 -7.89 5.62
N ILE A 91 0.68 -8.12 6.87
CA ILE A 91 1.57 -9.23 7.27
C ILE A 91 0.86 -10.60 7.28
N ASP A 92 -0.45 -10.63 7.02
CA ASP A 92 -1.21 -11.87 6.97
C ASP A 92 -0.88 -12.70 5.72
N SER A 93 -1.22 -13.99 5.79
CA SER A 93 -1.06 -14.90 4.65
C SER A 93 -2.16 -14.69 3.61
N HIS A 94 -1.87 -15.03 2.36
CA HIS A 94 -2.87 -15.04 1.29
C HIS A 94 -4.06 -15.98 1.58
N PHE A 95 -3.87 -17.02 2.42
CA PHE A 95 -4.96 -17.87 2.90
C PHE A 95 -5.87 -17.11 3.85
N THR A 96 -5.31 -16.29 4.76
CA THR A 96 -6.07 -15.44 5.68
C THR A 96 -6.82 -14.37 4.88
N HIS A 97 -6.18 -13.70 3.94
CA HIS A 97 -6.83 -12.74 3.03
C HIS A 97 -8.00 -13.36 2.29
N ASN A 98 -7.83 -14.57 1.74
CA ASN A 98 -8.91 -15.27 1.04
C ASN A 98 -10.06 -15.63 1.98
N ALA A 99 -9.77 -16.11 3.19
CA ALA A 99 -10.78 -16.42 4.20
C ALA A 99 -11.56 -15.16 4.61
N TRP A 100 -10.85 -14.04 4.86
CA TRP A 100 -11.46 -12.78 5.25
C TRP A 100 -12.33 -12.17 4.15
N ARG A 101 -11.88 -12.24 2.92
CA ARG A 101 -12.62 -11.84 1.73
C ARG A 101 -13.90 -12.66 1.53
N ASN A 102 -13.86 -13.95 1.84
CA ASN A 102 -15.01 -14.84 1.74
C ASN A 102 -15.96 -14.80 2.97
N THR A 103 -15.56 -14.08 4.00
CA THR A 103 -16.41 -13.87 5.19
C THR A 103 -17.36 -12.70 4.94
N PRO A 104 -18.67 -12.88 5.20
CA PRO A 104 -19.64 -11.79 5.06
C PRO A 104 -19.32 -10.61 5.98
N VAL A 105 -19.61 -9.39 5.53
CA VAL A 105 -19.36 -8.15 6.29
C VAL A 105 -20.04 -8.20 7.68
N ASN A 106 -21.26 -8.73 7.77
CA ASN A 106 -21.99 -8.86 9.03
C ASN A 106 -21.32 -9.83 10.03
N ASN A 107 -20.38 -10.64 9.56
CA ASN A 107 -19.62 -11.59 10.37
C ASN A 107 -18.14 -11.15 10.56
N GLY A 108 -17.86 -9.88 10.35
CA GLY A 108 -16.49 -9.32 10.51
C GLY A 108 -15.58 -9.50 9.30
N GLY A 109 -16.10 -9.91 8.16
CA GLY A 109 -15.38 -9.98 6.89
C GLY A 109 -15.36 -8.65 6.14
N ILE A 110 -14.68 -8.64 5.00
CA ILE A 110 -14.64 -7.49 4.08
C ILE A 110 -15.45 -7.71 2.81
N GLY A 111 -15.95 -8.93 2.60
CA GLY A 111 -16.66 -9.30 1.37
C GLY A 111 -15.73 -9.41 0.16
N GLN A 112 -16.31 -9.54 -1.02
CA GLN A 112 -15.60 -9.74 -2.28
C GLN A 112 -14.99 -8.42 -2.80
N VAL A 113 -13.98 -7.89 -2.09
CA VAL A 113 -13.26 -6.68 -2.52
C VAL A 113 -12.62 -6.88 -3.90
N LYS A 114 -12.59 -5.81 -4.71
CA LYS A 114 -12.23 -5.84 -6.14
C LYS A 114 -10.77 -5.45 -6.42
N TYR A 115 -9.95 -5.38 -5.39
CA TYR A 115 -8.52 -5.08 -5.49
C TYR A 115 -7.69 -6.23 -4.92
N THR A 116 -6.41 -6.24 -5.26
CA THR A 116 -5.46 -7.29 -4.83
C THR A 116 -5.10 -7.14 -3.35
N LEU A 117 -5.01 -8.26 -2.64
CA LEU A 117 -4.48 -8.35 -1.27
C LEU A 117 -3.17 -9.14 -1.30
N ALA A 118 -2.05 -8.48 -1.08
CA ALA A 118 -0.70 -9.04 -1.08
C ALA A 118 -0.24 -9.42 0.33
N ALA A 119 0.36 -10.59 0.46
CA ALA A 119 0.74 -11.21 1.73
C ALA A 119 2.21 -10.93 2.07
N ASP A 120 2.48 -10.03 3.02
CA ASP A 120 3.83 -9.70 3.48
C ASP A 120 4.23 -10.51 4.73
N MET A 121 4.14 -11.85 4.65
CA MET A 121 4.46 -12.73 5.79
C MET A 121 5.91 -12.62 6.30
N THR A 122 6.82 -12.15 5.47
CA THR A 122 8.24 -11.95 5.82
C THR A 122 8.54 -10.56 6.36
N HIS A 123 7.57 -9.66 6.34
CA HIS A 123 7.70 -8.24 6.71
C HIS A 123 8.71 -7.46 5.85
N GLU A 124 9.12 -8.00 4.72
CA GLU A 124 10.09 -7.35 3.83
C GLU A 124 9.50 -6.13 3.15
N ILE A 125 8.21 -6.18 2.75
CA ILE A 125 7.53 -5.05 2.13
C ILE A 125 7.32 -3.93 3.16
N CYS A 126 6.80 -4.25 4.35
CA CYS A 126 6.60 -3.27 5.42
C CYS A 126 7.91 -2.57 5.81
N LYS A 127 9.03 -3.30 5.85
CA LYS A 127 10.36 -2.73 6.11
C LYS A 127 10.86 -1.86 4.98
N ALA A 128 10.68 -2.29 3.72
CA ALA A 128 11.10 -1.55 2.54
C ALA A 128 10.36 -0.21 2.39
N TYR A 129 9.08 -0.18 2.76
CA TYR A 129 8.25 1.03 2.77
C TYR A 129 8.32 1.83 4.07
N ASP A 130 9.11 1.36 5.04
CA ASP A 130 9.30 1.97 6.38
C ASP A 130 7.98 2.20 7.14
N VAL A 131 7.09 1.22 7.06
CA VAL A 131 5.76 1.24 7.71
C VAL A 131 5.59 0.16 8.78
N GLU A 132 6.63 -0.59 9.12
CA GLU A 132 6.56 -1.58 10.19
C GLU A 132 6.57 -0.89 11.56
N SER A 133 5.55 -1.16 12.38
CA SER A 133 5.49 -0.70 13.76
C SER A 133 6.34 -1.59 14.70
N GLU A 134 6.63 -1.11 15.91
CA GLU A 134 7.31 -1.92 16.94
C GLU A 134 6.56 -3.19 17.30
N GLY A 135 5.23 -3.19 17.13
CA GLY A 135 4.39 -4.38 17.33
C GLY A 135 4.41 -5.39 16.20
N GLY A 136 5.22 -5.17 15.16
CA GLY A 136 5.37 -6.08 14.02
C GLY A 136 4.22 -6.02 13.00
N VAL A 137 3.29 -5.08 13.13
CA VAL A 137 2.22 -4.86 12.14
C VAL A 137 2.49 -3.60 11.33
N ALA A 138 1.88 -3.49 10.16
CA ALA A 138 2.03 -2.28 9.34
C ALA A 138 1.26 -1.10 9.94
N PHE A 139 1.87 0.09 9.95
CA PHE A 139 1.15 1.36 10.06
C PHE A 139 0.17 1.51 8.88
N ARG A 140 -0.77 2.45 9.01
CA ARG A 140 -1.72 2.75 7.94
C ARG A 140 -1.06 3.61 6.86
N GLY A 141 -0.24 2.97 6.02
CA GLY A 141 0.48 3.59 4.92
C GLY A 141 -0.34 3.60 3.63
N ALA A 142 -0.23 4.67 2.82
CA ALA A 142 -0.72 4.73 1.45
C ALA A 142 0.32 5.43 0.59
N PHE A 143 0.73 4.78 -0.50
CA PHE A 143 1.78 5.25 -1.40
C PHE A 143 1.23 5.32 -2.82
N LEU A 144 1.18 6.52 -3.38
CA LEU A 144 0.81 6.75 -4.77
C LEU A 144 2.07 6.69 -5.64
N ILE A 145 2.05 5.80 -6.62
CA ILE A 145 3.16 5.50 -7.53
C ILE A 145 2.74 5.88 -8.95
N ASP A 146 3.57 6.61 -9.66
CA ASP A 146 3.29 6.97 -11.05
C ASP A 146 3.62 5.87 -12.06
N THR A 147 3.33 6.11 -13.33
CA THR A 147 3.57 5.19 -14.44
C THR A 147 5.06 4.87 -14.67
N ASN A 148 5.95 5.68 -14.11
CA ASN A 148 7.40 5.46 -14.11
C ASN A 148 7.86 4.67 -12.88
N GLY A 149 6.95 4.26 -11.99
CA GLY A 149 7.28 3.55 -10.76
C GLY A 149 7.90 4.44 -9.68
N VAL A 150 7.68 5.76 -9.73
CA VAL A 150 8.18 6.73 -8.72
C VAL A 150 7.06 7.05 -7.74
N VAL A 151 7.38 7.04 -6.45
CA VAL A 151 6.44 7.45 -5.40
C VAL A 151 6.20 8.96 -5.50
N ARG A 152 4.95 9.36 -5.70
CA ARG A 152 4.55 10.78 -5.82
C ARG A 152 3.94 11.33 -4.54
N SER A 153 3.31 10.48 -3.74
CA SER A 153 2.76 10.85 -2.43
C SER A 153 2.84 9.70 -1.47
N GLN A 154 3.05 9.99 -0.20
CA GLN A 154 2.94 9.01 0.88
C GLN A 154 2.15 9.62 2.04
N ILE A 155 1.24 8.83 2.59
CA ILE A 155 0.51 9.10 3.83
C ILE A 155 0.80 7.93 4.76
N VAL A 156 1.26 8.20 5.97
CA VAL A 156 1.46 7.17 6.99
C VAL A 156 0.82 7.63 8.29
N ASN A 157 -0.26 6.99 8.67
CA ASN A 157 -0.99 7.24 9.90
C ASN A 157 -0.68 6.17 10.94
N ASP A 158 -0.76 6.57 12.20
CA ASP A 158 -0.72 5.64 13.33
C ASP A 158 -1.94 4.69 13.32
N LEU A 159 -1.83 3.57 14.03
CA LEU A 159 -2.79 2.47 14.01
C LEU A 159 -4.24 2.89 14.30
N PRO A 160 -4.55 3.82 15.24
CA PRO A 160 -5.92 4.24 15.51
C PRO A 160 -6.49 5.23 14.47
N LEU A 161 -5.65 5.80 13.60
CA LEU A 161 -6.06 6.85 12.67
C LEU A 161 -6.38 6.27 11.29
N GLY A 162 -7.67 6.11 10.98
CA GLY A 162 -8.15 5.74 9.65
C GLY A 162 -7.81 6.80 8.59
N ARG A 163 -7.76 6.38 7.33
CA ARG A 163 -7.48 7.25 6.18
C ARG A 163 -8.78 7.65 5.48
N ASN A 164 -8.78 8.82 4.86
CA ASN A 164 -9.88 9.31 4.04
C ASN A 164 -9.65 8.88 2.57
N MET A 165 -10.57 8.10 2.01
CA MET A 165 -10.47 7.62 0.62
C MET A 165 -10.66 8.74 -0.41
N ASP A 166 -11.44 9.77 -0.10
CA ASP A 166 -11.61 10.93 -0.97
C ASP A 166 -10.32 11.75 -1.06
N GLU A 167 -9.53 11.81 0.01
CA GLU A 167 -8.21 12.44 -0.01
C GLU A 167 -7.23 11.65 -0.91
N LEU A 168 -7.26 10.32 -0.88
CA LEU A 168 -6.44 9.52 -1.78
C LEU A 168 -6.82 9.77 -3.26
N LEU A 169 -8.10 9.87 -3.58
CA LEU A 169 -8.57 10.23 -4.93
C LEU A 169 -8.13 11.64 -5.33
N ARG A 170 -8.23 12.61 -4.41
CA ARG A 170 -7.74 13.98 -4.65
C ARG A 170 -6.25 14.01 -5.00
N LEU A 171 -5.44 13.20 -4.31
CA LEU A 171 -4.00 13.10 -4.60
C LEU A 171 -3.73 12.48 -5.97
N VAL A 172 -4.52 11.48 -6.37
CA VAL A 172 -4.46 10.91 -7.72
C VAL A 172 -4.77 11.99 -8.76
N ASP A 173 -5.88 12.74 -8.59
CA ASP A 173 -6.27 13.80 -9.51
C ASP A 173 -5.19 14.89 -9.63
N ALA A 174 -4.61 15.31 -8.50
CA ALA A 174 -3.51 16.26 -8.50
C ALA A 174 -2.25 15.73 -9.23
N CYS A 175 -1.96 14.43 -9.08
CA CYS A 175 -0.82 13.80 -9.77
C CYS A 175 -1.07 13.73 -11.30
N LEU A 176 -2.30 13.41 -11.72
CA LEU A 176 -2.68 13.35 -13.12
C LEU A 176 -2.58 14.73 -13.81
N LEU A 177 -3.05 15.79 -13.15
CA LEU A 177 -2.95 17.17 -13.67
C LEU A 177 -1.48 17.57 -13.88
N TYR A 178 -0.61 17.30 -12.92
CA TYR A 178 0.80 17.65 -13.01
C TYR A 178 1.52 16.91 -14.17
N THR A 179 1.16 15.64 -14.40
CA THR A 179 1.76 14.87 -15.51
C THR A 179 1.27 15.29 -16.88
N SER A 180 0.03 15.80 -17.01
CA SER A 180 -0.47 16.35 -18.28
C SER A 180 0.20 17.69 -18.63
N ASP A 181 0.35 18.59 -17.65
CA ASP A 181 1.00 19.88 -17.85
C ASP A 181 2.48 19.74 -18.25
N ALA A 182 3.19 18.78 -17.67
CA ALA A 182 4.60 18.50 -18.00
C ALA A 182 4.78 17.92 -19.42
N ALA A 183 3.78 17.22 -19.95
CA ALA A 183 3.82 16.69 -21.31
C ALA A 183 3.61 17.78 -22.37
N ASP A 184 2.81 18.81 -22.06
CA ASP A 184 2.53 19.93 -22.93
C ASP A 184 3.71 20.93 -23.05
N GLU A 185 4.61 20.96 -22.04
CA GLU A 185 5.82 21.81 -22.05
C GLU A 185 6.97 21.24 -22.89
N GLU A 186 7.02 19.91 -23.10
CA GLU A 186 8.06 19.27 -23.92
C GLU A 186 7.79 19.35 -25.43
N ASP A 187 6.56 19.69 -25.86
CA ASP A 187 6.17 19.82 -27.26
C ASP A 187 6.19 21.29 -27.79
N SER A 188 6.80 22.23 -27.06
CA SER A 188 6.81 23.66 -27.42
C SER A 188 8.18 24.14 -27.84
#